data_14457b3fbab1959b8842bbcc8529a82c
#
_entry.id   14457b3fbab1959b8842bbcc8529a82c
#
_cell.length_a   1.000
_cell.length_b   1.000
_cell.length_c   1.000
_cell.angle_alpha   90.00
_cell.angle_beta   90.00
_cell.angle_gamma   90.00
#
_symmetry.space_group_name_H-M   'P 1'
#
loop_
_entity.id
_entity.type
_entity.pdbx_description
1 polymer ?
#
loop_
_entity_poly.entity_id
_entity_poly.type
_entity_poly.pdbx_seq_one_letter_code
_entity_poly.pdbx_strand_id
1 'polypeptide(L)'
;IYVAGFVVAGVGPGAVPALAIIPALGVSIAVQVGYHPVMLALVGECGLMAGRMTPITPEAAIIKSAAETAGFGNVMPTILICQTLTTAVFALVLFVIFKGYKLKKPINVLSIKDLEKFSSKQIISLLGIVAMMVLLIGFDVNIALAAFMVSAVLLLIGIGDDGACIKALPWSTICMILG
;
A
#
# COMPACT_ATOMS: atom_id res chain seq x y z
N ILE A 1 4.19 11.07 4.62
CA ILE A 1 3.73 9.72 5.00
C ILE A 1 2.39 9.36 4.36
N TYR A 2 1.42 10.30 4.24
CA TYR A 2 0.16 10.07 3.54
C TYR A 2 0.37 9.57 2.10
N VAL A 3 1.18 10.29 1.32
CA VAL A 3 1.52 9.91 -0.07
C VAL A 3 2.22 8.56 -0.12
N ALA A 4 3.11 8.29 0.83
CA ALA A 4 3.78 6.99 0.92
C ALA A 4 2.78 5.85 1.15
N GLY A 5 1.82 6.03 2.07
CA GLY A 5 0.74 5.09 2.31
C GLY A 5 -0.13 4.88 1.06
N PHE A 6 -0.50 5.96 0.38
CA PHE A 6 -1.26 5.92 -0.87
C PHE A 6 -0.54 5.11 -1.96
N VAL A 7 0.75 5.39 -2.18
CA VAL A 7 1.53 4.72 -3.22
C VAL A 7 1.73 3.23 -2.89
N VAL A 8 2.13 2.91 -1.65
CA VAL A 8 2.39 1.52 -1.25
C VAL A 8 1.13 0.66 -1.36
N ALA A 9 -0.03 1.18 -0.91
CA ALA A 9 -1.28 0.45 -1.02
C ALA A 9 -1.84 0.41 -2.45
N GLY A 10 -1.65 1.50 -3.21
CA GLY A 10 -2.27 1.67 -4.52
C GLY A 10 -1.51 1.04 -5.68
N VAL A 11 -0.20 0.86 -5.54
CA VAL A 11 0.66 0.29 -6.59
C VAL A 11 1.04 -1.16 -6.28
N GLY A 12 0.98 -1.53 -5.01
CA GLY A 12 1.53 -2.76 -4.51
C GLY A 12 0.48 -3.82 -4.15
N PRO A 13 0.80 -4.58 -3.13
CA PRO A 13 0.09 -5.79 -2.73
C PRO A 13 -1.29 -5.54 -2.07
N GLY A 14 -1.81 -4.33 -2.17
CA GLY A 14 -3.07 -3.95 -1.53
C GLY A 14 -2.93 -3.51 -0.07
N ALA A 15 -4.06 -3.39 0.62
CA ALA A 15 -4.11 -2.83 1.98
C ALA A 15 -3.41 -3.70 3.03
N VAL A 16 -3.55 -5.02 2.97
CA VAL A 16 -3.13 -5.91 4.07
C VAL A 16 -1.62 -5.86 4.35
N PRO A 17 -0.73 -6.03 3.38
CA PRO A 17 0.71 -5.87 3.62
C PRO A 17 1.12 -4.44 3.94
N ALA A 18 0.45 -3.45 3.34
CA ALA A 18 0.72 -2.05 3.61
C ALA A 18 0.39 -1.65 5.06
N LEU A 19 -0.65 -2.26 5.66
CA LEU A 19 -1.01 -2.07 7.08
C LEU A 19 0.12 -2.42 8.06
N ALA A 20 0.94 -3.40 7.73
CA ALA A 20 2.08 -3.77 8.59
C ALA A 20 3.24 -2.78 8.46
N ILE A 21 3.43 -2.20 7.28
CA ILE A 21 4.61 -1.40 6.94
C ILE A 21 4.39 0.09 7.26
N ILE A 22 3.27 0.65 6.83
CA ILE A 22 3.05 2.10 6.85
C ILE A 22 2.96 2.68 8.27
N PRO A 23 2.21 2.09 9.23
CA PRO A 23 2.20 2.57 10.60
C PRO A 23 3.57 2.50 11.27
N ALA A 24 4.32 1.41 11.04
CA ALA A 24 5.66 1.24 11.59
C ALA A 24 6.64 2.30 11.06
N LEU A 25 6.61 2.57 9.76
CA LEU A 25 7.36 3.67 9.14
C LEU A 25 6.93 5.02 9.70
N GLY A 26 5.63 5.24 9.86
CA GLY A 26 5.08 6.47 10.44
C GLY A 26 5.61 6.74 11.85
N VAL A 27 5.60 5.73 12.71
CA VAL A 27 6.16 5.81 14.07
C VAL A 27 7.66 6.09 14.02
N SER A 28 8.42 5.35 13.22
CA SER A 28 9.86 5.51 13.10
C SER A 28 10.27 6.91 12.64
N ILE A 29 9.62 7.43 11.59
CA ILE A 29 9.86 8.77 11.08
C ILE A 29 9.46 9.84 12.10
N ALA A 30 8.31 9.64 12.79
CA ALA A 30 7.82 10.60 13.78
C ALA A 30 8.81 10.82 14.92
N VAL A 31 9.37 9.73 15.46
CA VAL A 31 10.37 9.79 16.54
C VAL A 31 11.62 10.55 16.08
N GLN A 32 12.05 10.36 14.84
CA GLN A 32 13.25 11.00 14.32
C GLN A 32 13.05 12.50 14.04
N VAL A 33 11.89 12.86 13.49
CA VAL A 33 11.58 14.25 13.08
C VAL A 33 10.96 15.07 14.24
N GLY A 34 10.57 14.42 15.34
CA GLY A 34 9.97 15.10 16.50
C GLY A 34 8.46 15.32 16.39
N TYR A 35 7.79 14.57 15.52
CA TYR A 35 6.33 14.50 15.46
C TYR A 35 5.75 13.52 16.49
N HIS A 36 4.46 13.61 16.72
CA HIS A 36 3.78 12.62 17.55
C HIS A 36 3.67 11.27 16.80
N PRO A 37 4.19 10.14 17.34
CA PRO A 37 4.24 8.87 16.63
C PRO A 37 2.87 8.40 16.13
N VAL A 38 1.86 8.45 16.99
CA VAL A 38 0.48 8.05 16.65
C VAL A 38 -0.09 8.90 15.51
N MET A 39 0.21 10.21 15.50
CA MET A 39 -0.27 11.09 14.43
C MET A 39 0.27 10.65 13.07
N LEU A 40 1.60 10.43 12.96
CA LEU A 40 2.19 10.06 11.68
C LEU A 40 1.76 8.67 11.22
N ALA A 41 1.59 7.72 12.16
CA ALA A 41 1.03 6.41 11.86
C ALA A 41 -0.38 6.52 11.28
N LEU A 42 -1.28 7.28 11.94
CA LEU A 42 -2.65 7.47 11.49
C LEU A 42 -2.74 8.24 10.16
N VAL A 43 -1.90 9.24 9.95
CA VAL A 43 -1.82 9.95 8.66
C VAL A 43 -1.36 9.02 7.53
N GLY A 44 -0.43 8.12 7.83
CA GLY A 44 -0.01 7.07 6.89
C GLY A 44 -1.15 6.11 6.55
N GLU A 45 -1.91 5.72 7.56
CA GLU A 45 -3.10 4.88 7.42
C GLU A 45 -4.19 5.54 6.57
N CYS A 46 -4.41 6.85 6.73
CA CYS A 46 -5.31 7.60 5.86
C CYS A 46 -4.90 7.52 4.38
N GLY A 47 -3.60 7.63 4.11
CA GLY A 47 -3.07 7.49 2.75
C GLY A 47 -3.28 6.07 2.20
N LEU A 48 -3.01 5.06 3.01
CA LEU A 48 -3.24 3.66 2.67
C LEU A 48 -4.72 3.40 2.32
N MET A 49 -5.64 3.92 3.13
CA MET A 49 -7.08 3.78 2.89
C MET A 49 -7.53 4.43 1.57
N ALA A 50 -6.89 5.52 1.15
CA ALA A 50 -7.12 6.11 -0.16
C ALA A 50 -6.53 5.25 -1.28
N GLY A 51 -5.28 4.81 -1.13
CA GLY A 51 -4.55 4.06 -2.14
C GLY A 51 -5.18 2.72 -2.50
N ARG A 52 -5.78 2.02 -1.53
CA ARG A 52 -6.42 0.72 -1.77
C ARG A 52 -7.62 0.77 -2.75
N MET A 53 -8.12 1.97 -3.08
CA MET A 53 -9.20 2.17 -4.05
C MET A 53 -8.71 2.44 -5.46
N THR A 54 -7.41 2.37 -5.71
CA THR A 54 -6.88 2.44 -7.08
C THR A 54 -7.32 1.22 -7.90
N PRO A 55 -7.57 1.37 -9.20
CA PRO A 55 -8.08 0.28 -10.05
C PRO A 55 -7.17 -0.96 -10.12
N ILE A 56 -5.95 -0.85 -9.63
CA ILE A 56 -4.92 -1.90 -9.68
C ILE A 56 -5.00 -2.84 -8.47
N THR A 57 -5.74 -2.46 -7.44
CA THR A 57 -5.79 -3.23 -6.18
C THR A 57 -6.86 -4.32 -6.21
N PRO A 58 -6.67 -5.43 -5.47
CA PRO A 58 -7.67 -6.50 -5.38
C PRO A 58 -8.99 -6.00 -4.81
N GLU A 59 -8.96 -5.11 -3.83
CA GLU A 59 -10.15 -4.53 -3.21
C GLU A 59 -11.00 -3.75 -4.20
N ALA A 60 -10.35 -2.94 -5.03
CA ALA A 60 -11.04 -2.18 -6.08
C ALA A 60 -11.64 -3.11 -7.15
N ALA A 61 -10.96 -4.20 -7.49
CA ALA A 61 -11.48 -5.20 -8.43
C ALA A 61 -12.76 -5.87 -7.91
N ILE A 62 -12.81 -6.21 -6.62
CA ILE A 62 -14.00 -6.78 -5.97
C ILE A 62 -15.16 -5.80 -6.01
N ILE A 63 -14.91 -4.53 -5.65
CA ILE A 63 -15.95 -3.48 -5.67
C ILE A 63 -16.46 -3.24 -7.09
N LYS A 64 -15.56 -3.21 -8.06
CA LYS A 64 -15.91 -3.06 -9.47
C LYS A 64 -16.82 -4.18 -9.93
N SER A 65 -16.47 -5.43 -9.69
CA SER A 65 -17.27 -6.59 -10.09
C SER A 65 -18.65 -6.62 -9.41
N ALA A 66 -18.71 -6.26 -8.13
CA ALA A 66 -19.97 -6.17 -7.40
C ALA A 66 -20.87 -5.07 -7.96
N ALA A 67 -20.31 -3.90 -8.30
CA ALA A 67 -21.07 -2.80 -8.90
C ALA A 67 -21.61 -3.16 -10.30
N GLU A 68 -20.80 -3.81 -11.12
CA GLU A 68 -21.19 -4.30 -12.44
C GLU A 68 -22.33 -5.34 -12.35
N THR A 69 -22.23 -6.26 -11.40
CA THR A 69 -23.29 -7.26 -11.14
C THR A 69 -24.60 -6.63 -10.68
N ALA A 70 -24.50 -5.53 -9.92
CA ALA A 70 -25.67 -4.76 -9.45
C ALA A 70 -26.23 -3.79 -10.50
N GLY A 71 -25.67 -3.78 -11.72
CA GLY A 71 -26.13 -2.93 -12.82
C GLY A 71 -25.68 -1.46 -12.74
N PHE A 72 -24.73 -1.15 -11.86
CA PHE A 72 -24.09 0.16 -11.82
C PHE A 72 -22.99 0.24 -12.89
N GLY A 73 -22.85 1.41 -13.52
CA GLY A 73 -21.73 1.67 -14.43
C GLY A 73 -20.38 1.76 -13.71
N ASN A 74 -19.38 2.34 -14.37
CA ASN A 74 -18.04 2.48 -13.79
C ASN A 74 -18.04 3.48 -12.62
N VAL A 75 -18.21 2.98 -11.40
CA VAL A 75 -18.25 3.76 -10.16
C VAL A 75 -16.87 4.02 -9.56
N MET A 76 -15.82 3.34 -10.04
CA MET A 76 -14.48 3.36 -9.44
C MET A 76 -13.84 4.74 -9.38
N PRO A 77 -13.90 5.61 -10.42
CA PRO A 77 -13.33 6.95 -10.34
C PRO A 77 -13.98 7.79 -9.24
N THR A 78 -15.30 7.69 -9.09
CA THR A 78 -16.03 8.41 -8.05
C THR A 78 -15.65 7.93 -6.65
N ILE A 79 -15.55 6.62 -6.45
CA ILE A 79 -15.13 6.02 -5.18
C ILE A 79 -13.71 6.46 -4.82
N LEU A 80 -12.77 6.41 -5.77
CA LEU A 80 -11.39 6.83 -5.56
C LEU A 80 -11.29 8.30 -5.14
N ILE A 81 -12.01 9.18 -5.84
CA ILE A 81 -12.01 10.62 -5.54
C ILE A 81 -12.62 10.87 -4.15
N CYS A 82 -13.81 10.32 -3.88
CA CYS A 82 -14.48 10.50 -2.60
C CYS A 82 -13.63 9.95 -1.44
N GLN A 83 -13.07 8.76 -1.59
CA GLN A 83 -12.22 8.14 -0.57
C GLN A 83 -10.96 8.97 -0.32
N THR A 84 -10.29 9.44 -1.39
CA THR A 84 -9.07 10.26 -1.27
C THR A 84 -9.37 11.59 -0.59
N LEU A 85 -10.46 12.26 -0.96
CA LEU A 85 -10.86 13.51 -0.33
C LEU A 85 -11.21 13.32 1.15
N THR A 86 -12.00 12.31 1.47
CA THR A 86 -12.40 12.02 2.85
C THR A 86 -11.19 11.71 3.73
N THR A 87 -10.30 10.86 3.26
CA THR A 87 -9.10 10.50 4.03
C THR A 87 -8.09 11.65 4.11
N ALA A 88 -8.00 12.51 3.09
CA ALA A 88 -7.17 13.71 3.15
C ALA A 88 -7.69 14.72 4.18
N VAL A 89 -9.01 14.96 4.20
CA VAL A 89 -9.64 15.81 5.22
C VAL A 89 -9.40 15.22 6.62
N PHE A 90 -9.58 13.91 6.78
CA PHE A 90 -9.34 13.25 8.06
C PHE A 90 -7.86 13.35 8.50
N ALA A 91 -6.92 13.18 7.57
CA ALA A 91 -5.50 13.37 7.85
C ALA A 91 -5.17 14.83 8.28
N LEU A 92 -5.82 15.83 7.66
CA LEU A 92 -5.69 17.23 8.08
C LEU A 92 -6.26 17.46 9.48
N VAL A 93 -7.42 16.88 9.79
CA VAL A 93 -8.01 16.96 11.13
C VAL A 93 -7.08 16.34 12.18
N LEU A 94 -6.51 15.17 11.91
CA LEU A 94 -5.52 14.54 12.79
C LEU A 94 -4.28 15.44 12.97
N PHE A 95 -3.78 16.03 11.88
CA PHE A 95 -2.65 16.95 11.94
C PHE A 95 -2.93 18.15 12.85
N VAL A 96 -4.13 18.71 12.81
CA VAL A 96 -4.55 19.83 13.66
C VAL A 96 -4.72 19.39 15.12
N ILE A 97 -5.43 18.26 15.37
CA ILE A 97 -5.68 17.71 16.72
C ILE A 97 -4.36 17.46 17.45
N PHE A 98 -3.43 16.80 16.81
CA PHE A 98 -2.10 16.50 17.36
C PHE A 98 -1.13 17.67 17.32
N LYS A 99 -1.60 18.88 16.92
CA LYS A 99 -0.77 20.08 16.81
C LYS A 99 0.49 19.87 15.96
N GLY A 100 0.36 19.18 14.83
CA GLY A 100 1.46 18.87 13.92
C GLY A 100 2.21 20.09 13.37
N TYR A 101 1.61 21.29 13.48
CA TYR A 101 2.25 22.56 13.18
C TYR A 101 3.24 23.04 14.24
N LYS A 102 3.26 22.40 15.46
CA LYS A 102 4.21 22.70 16.53
C LYS A 102 5.29 21.61 16.57
N LEU A 103 6.28 21.71 15.68
CA LEU A 103 7.43 20.81 15.66
C LEU A 103 8.22 20.92 16.98
N LYS A 104 8.44 19.79 17.63
CA LYS A 104 9.51 19.67 18.61
C LYS A 104 10.83 19.56 17.84
N LYS A 105 11.94 20.04 18.45
CA LYS A 105 13.26 19.94 17.81
C LYS A 105 13.53 18.50 17.36
N PRO A 106 13.96 18.28 16.11
CA PRO A 106 14.27 16.94 15.64
C PRO A 106 15.38 16.33 16.49
N ILE A 107 15.19 15.07 16.88
CA ILE A 107 16.15 14.34 17.73
C ILE A 107 17.34 13.88 16.88
N ASN A 108 17.08 13.51 15.63
CA ASN A 108 18.12 13.13 14.66
C ASN A 108 17.65 13.48 13.24
N VAL A 109 18.53 14.10 12.47
CA VAL A 109 18.30 14.33 11.04
C VAL A 109 18.86 13.12 10.31
N LEU A 110 18.00 12.28 9.74
CA LEU A 110 18.44 11.25 8.82
C LEU A 110 19.19 11.89 7.66
N SER A 111 20.47 11.60 7.54
CA SER A 111 21.23 11.94 6.35
C SER A 111 20.87 10.97 5.23
N ILE A 112 20.57 11.48 4.04
CA ILE A 112 20.33 10.65 2.84
C ILE A 112 21.53 9.73 2.56
N LYS A 113 22.71 10.06 3.10
CA LYS A 113 23.93 9.26 2.98
C LYS A 113 23.92 7.97 3.80
N ASP A 114 23.05 7.88 4.82
CA ASP A 114 22.94 6.71 5.70
C ASP A 114 21.91 5.68 5.17
N LEU A 115 21.28 5.95 4.02
CA LEU A 115 20.38 5.00 3.38
C LEU A 115 21.22 3.91 2.67
N GLU A 116 20.98 2.66 3.06
CA GLU A 116 21.56 1.51 2.38
C GLU A 116 21.10 1.48 0.91
N LYS A 117 22.01 1.13 0.02
CA LYS A 117 21.70 0.95 -1.41
C LYS A 117 20.74 -0.23 -1.59
N PHE A 118 19.82 -0.09 -2.52
CA PHE A 118 18.91 -1.19 -2.86
C PHE A 118 19.70 -2.45 -3.22
N SER A 119 19.35 -3.55 -2.57
CA SER A 119 19.87 -4.87 -2.93
C SER A 119 19.37 -5.28 -4.31
N SER A 120 20.17 -6.07 -5.04
CA SER A 120 19.76 -6.62 -6.35
C SER A 120 18.42 -7.36 -6.27
N LYS A 121 18.15 -8.07 -5.18
CA LYS A 121 16.86 -8.75 -4.95
C LYS A 121 15.69 -7.77 -4.85
N GLN A 122 15.88 -6.63 -4.19
CA GLN A 122 14.86 -5.59 -4.08
C GLN A 122 14.58 -4.93 -5.44
N ILE A 123 15.61 -4.70 -6.25
CA ILE A 123 15.46 -4.14 -7.60
C ILE A 123 14.66 -5.10 -8.48
N ILE A 124 14.97 -6.40 -8.45
CA ILE A 124 14.25 -7.40 -9.25
C ILE A 124 12.80 -7.53 -8.78
N SER A 125 12.54 -7.49 -7.46
CA SER A 125 11.16 -7.47 -6.94
C SER A 125 10.39 -6.24 -7.39
N LEU A 126 11.04 -5.06 -7.43
CA LEU A 126 10.43 -3.83 -7.93
C LEU A 126 10.11 -3.94 -9.43
N LEU A 127 11.02 -4.52 -10.22
CA LEU A 127 10.77 -4.80 -11.64
C LEU A 127 9.59 -5.77 -11.82
N GLY A 128 9.43 -6.75 -10.93
CA GLY A 128 8.27 -7.64 -10.90
C GLY A 128 6.96 -6.87 -10.69
N ILE A 129 6.93 -5.91 -9.78
CA ILE A 129 5.76 -5.04 -9.58
C ILE A 129 5.46 -4.22 -10.83
N VAL A 130 6.48 -3.64 -11.47
CA VAL A 130 6.31 -2.89 -12.72
C VAL A 130 5.78 -3.80 -13.82
N ALA A 131 6.30 -5.02 -13.97
CA ALA A 131 5.82 -6.00 -14.94
C ALA A 131 4.35 -6.37 -14.70
N MET A 132 3.94 -6.56 -13.42
CA MET A 132 2.55 -6.78 -13.06
C MET A 132 1.66 -5.62 -13.50
N MET A 133 2.10 -4.37 -13.26
CA MET A 133 1.34 -3.19 -13.70
C MET A 133 1.20 -3.11 -15.22
N VAL A 134 2.26 -3.46 -15.96
CA VAL A 134 2.20 -3.50 -17.44
C VAL A 134 1.20 -4.56 -17.92
N LEU A 135 1.16 -5.74 -17.29
CA LEU A 135 0.18 -6.79 -17.62
C LEU A 135 -1.26 -6.33 -17.34
N LEU A 136 -1.49 -5.62 -16.23
CA LEU A 136 -2.81 -5.12 -15.86
C LEU A 136 -3.30 -4.01 -16.80
N ILE A 137 -2.46 -3.00 -17.05
CA ILE A 137 -2.85 -1.79 -17.77
C ILE A 137 -2.72 -1.98 -19.30
N GLY A 138 -1.65 -2.68 -19.73
CA GLY A 138 -1.35 -2.85 -21.15
C GLY A 138 -2.08 -4.00 -21.82
N PHE A 139 -2.34 -5.08 -21.09
CA PHE A 139 -2.95 -6.30 -21.62
C PHE A 139 -4.31 -6.65 -21.01
N ASP A 140 -4.83 -5.81 -20.11
CA ASP A 140 -6.10 -6.02 -19.41
C ASP A 140 -6.24 -7.43 -18.76
N VAL A 141 -5.12 -7.98 -18.30
CA VAL A 141 -5.05 -9.29 -17.67
C VAL A 141 -5.67 -9.21 -16.28
N ASN A 142 -6.41 -10.24 -15.87
CA ASN A 142 -6.96 -10.31 -14.53
C ASN A 142 -5.86 -10.18 -13.46
N ILE A 143 -6.09 -9.33 -12.44
CA ILE A 143 -5.11 -9.01 -11.39
C ILE A 143 -4.58 -10.24 -10.67
N ALA A 144 -5.45 -11.22 -10.37
CA ALA A 144 -5.05 -12.46 -9.69
C ALA A 144 -4.09 -13.28 -10.55
N LEU A 145 -4.39 -13.38 -11.86
CA LEU A 145 -3.55 -14.11 -12.81
C LEU A 145 -2.21 -13.41 -13.01
N ALA A 146 -2.20 -12.08 -13.19
CA ALA A 146 -0.98 -11.30 -13.33
C ALA A 146 -0.08 -11.41 -12.09
N ALA A 147 -0.67 -11.29 -10.90
CA ALA A 147 0.06 -11.42 -9.64
C ALA A 147 0.64 -12.84 -9.46
N PHE A 148 -0.14 -13.87 -9.80
CA PHE A 148 0.30 -15.27 -9.74
C PHE A 148 1.48 -15.52 -10.71
N MET A 149 1.37 -15.08 -11.97
CA MET A 149 2.41 -15.27 -12.96
C MET A 149 3.72 -14.59 -12.55
N VAL A 150 3.64 -13.32 -12.12
CA VAL A 150 4.84 -12.57 -11.68
C VAL A 150 5.45 -13.19 -10.43
N SER A 151 4.64 -13.59 -9.45
CA SER A 151 5.12 -14.25 -8.23
C SER A 151 5.81 -15.58 -8.55
N ALA A 152 5.22 -16.40 -9.42
CA ALA A 152 5.81 -17.67 -9.84
C ALA A 152 7.18 -17.46 -10.51
N VAL A 153 7.29 -16.46 -11.40
CA VAL A 153 8.56 -16.14 -12.06
C VAL A 153 9.62 -15.67 -11.03
N LEU A 154 9.26 -14.81 -10.09
CA LEU A 154 10.17 -14.33 -9.05
C LEU A 154 10.67 -15.46 -8.14
N LEU A 155 9.81 -16.42 -7.80
CA LEU A 155 10.17 -17.62 -7.04
C LEU A 155 11.10 -18.54 -7.84
N LEU A 156 10.81 -18.79 -9.11
CA LEU A 156 11.66 -19.62 -9.99
C LEU A 156 13.06 -19.03 -10.18
N ILE A 157 13.20 -17.71 -10.19
CA ILE A 157 14.50 -17.01 -10.26
C ILE A 157 15.23 -17.05 -8.90
N GLY A 158 14.58 -17.51 -7.83
CA GLY A 158 15.19 -17.61 -6.49
C GLY A 158 15.30 -16.28 -5.74
N ILE A 159 14.43 -15.33 -6.05
CA ILE A 159 14.37 -14.03 -5.36
C ILE A 159 13.77 -14.18 -3.97
N GLY A 160 12.73 -15.02 -3.84
CA GLY A 160 12.06 -15.34 -2.59
C GLY A 160 12.35 -16.77 -2.11
N ASP A 161 12.12 -16.98 -0.81
CA ASP A 161 12.05 -18.32 -0.22
C ASP A 161 10.60 -18.79 -0.23
N ASP A 162 10.34 -19.93 -0.85
CA ASP A 162 9.00 -20.50 -1.01
C ASP A 162 8.29 -20.69 0.34
N GLY A 163 9.03 -21.20 1.33
CA GLY A 163 8.51 -21.42 2.67
C GLY A 163 8.13 -20.12 3.39
N ALA A 164 8.92 -19.07 3.21
CA ALA A 164 8.63 -17.76 3.77
C ALA A 164 7.44 -17.11 3.06
N CYS A 165 7.36 -17.23 1.75
CA CYS A 165 6.23 -16.71 0.96
C CYS A 165 4.91 -17.37 1.36
N ILE A 166 4.87 -18.69 1.51
CA ILE A 166 3.67 -19.42 1.94
C ILE A 166 3.25 -19.02 3.36
N LYS A 167 4.20 -18.86 4.28
CA LYS A 167 3.92 -18.42 5.65
C LYS A 167 3.43 -16.97 5.72
N ALA A 168 3.85 -16.12 4.79
CA ALA A 168 3.42 -14.72 4.73
C ALA A 168 2.01 -14.53 4.17
N LEU A 169 1.40 -15.57 3.57
CA LEU A 169 0.02 -15.51 3.11
C LEU A 169 -0.94 -15.29 4.29
N PRO A 170 -1.93 -14.41 4.15
CA PRO A 170 -2.92 -14.15 5.19
C PRO A 170 -3.95 -15.30 5.27
N TRP A 171 -3.53 -16.46 5.73
CA TRP A 171 -4.33 -17.68 5.78
C TRP A 171 -5.66 -17.50 6.50
N SER A 172 -5.67 -16.72 7.61
CA SER A 172 -6.91 -16.42 8.34
C SER A 172 -7.93 -15.68 7.46
N THR A 173 -7.48 -14.75 6.65
CA THR A 173 -8.35 -14.01 5.72
C THR A 173 -8.83 -14.90 4.59
N ILE A 174 -7.95 -15.75 4.04
CA ILE A 174 -8.30 -16.70 2.99
C ILE A 174 -9.36 -17.70 3.51
N CYS A 175 -9.14 -18.29 4.70
CA CYS A 175 -10.10 -19.20 5.30
C CYS A 175 -11.43 -18.52 5.63
N MET A 176 -11.40 -17.26 6.10
CA MET A 176 -12.63 -16.51 6.39
C MET A 176 -13.47 -16.21 5.12
N ILE A 177 -12.83 -16.01 3.98
CA ILE A 177 -13.52 -15.76 2.70
C ILE A 177 -14.08 -17.04 2.10
N LEU A 178 -13.37 -18.14 2.28
CA LEU A 178 -13.78 -19.45 1.74
C LEU A 178 -14.87 -20.14 2.56
N GLY A 179 -15.15 -19.69 3.80
CA GLY A 179 -16.16 -20.25 4.70
C GLY A 179 -15.54 -21.26 5.63
#